data_418d90158e813b149a00c9b7d248a44b
#
_entry.id   418d90158e813b149a00c9b7d248a44b
#
_cell.length_a   1.000
_cell.length_b   1.000
_cell.length_c   1.000
_cell.angle_alpha   90.00
_cell.angle_beta   90.00
_cell.angle_gamma   90.00
#
_symmetry.space_group_name_H-M   'P 1'
#
loop_
_entity.id
_entity.type
_entity.pdbx_description
1 polymer ?
#
loop_
_entity_poly.entity_id
_entity_poly.type
_entity_poly.pdbx_seq_one_letter_code
_entity_poly.pdbx_strand_id
1 'polypeptide(L)'
;TRSFVAALVIVGTVALSLGAAFGLSVLIWQNILGIELHWLVLAMSVIILLAVGSDYNLLLVSRMKEELGAGINTGIIRAMGGTGKVVTSAGLVFAFTMLSMVVSDLRVIGQVGSTIGIGLLFDTLVVRAFMTPAIAALLGRWFWWPQRIRRRPAITSQAPAERRMRVLLDA
;
A
#
# COMPACT_ATOMS: atom_id res chain seq x y z
N THR A 1 12.97 1.81 4.98
CA THR A 1 13.25 1.41 3.57
C THR A 1 14.63 1.83 3.10
N ARG A 2 15.29 2.81 3.74
CA ARG A 2 16.53 3.46 3.30
C ARG A 2 16.47 4.02 1.86
N SER A 3 15.28 4.24 1.34
CA SER A 3 15.05 4.88 0.04
C SER A 3 14.23 6.15 0.25
N PHE A 4 14.77 7.28 -0.19
CA PHE A 4 14.11 8.56 -0.08
C PHE A 4 12.92 8.66 -1.03
N VAL A 5 13.08 8.15 -2.25
CA VAL A 5 12.02 8.18 -3.27
C VAL A 5 10.83 7.31 -2.86
N ALA A 6 11.09 6.10 -2.35
CA ALA A 6 10.02 5.23 -1.85
C ALA A 6 9.26 5.87 -0.67
N ALA A 7 9.96 6.55 0.24
CA ALA A 7 9.32 7.27 1.34
C ALA A 7 8.42 8.41 0.84
N LEU A 8 8.91 9.18 -0.12
CA LEU A 8 8.16 10.29 -0.72
C LEU A 8 6.91 9.78 -1.49
N VAL A 9 7.02 8.67 -2.20
CA VAL A 9 5.89 8.03 -2.87
C VAL A 9 4.85 7.55 -1.85
N ILE A 10 5.28 6.91 -0.75
CA ILE A 10 4.36 6.47 0.32
C ILE A 10 3.59 7.65 0.89
N VAL A 11 4.28 8.72 1.28
CA VAL A 11 3.65 9.92 1.84
C VAL A 11 2.71 10.58 0.83
N GLY A 12 3.15 10.70 -0.43
CA GLY A 12 2.35 11.28 -1.51
C GLY A 12 1.07 10.50 -1.80
N THR A 13 1.15 9.16 -1.83
CA THR A 13 -0.03 8.31 -2.07
C THR A 13 -1.00 8.34 -0.90
N VAL A 14 -0.51 8.40 0.36
CA VAL A 14 -1.36 8.55 1.54
C VAL A 14 -2.05 9.92 1.55
N ALA A 15 -1.34 10.98 1.20
CA ALA A 15 -1.93 12.33 1.08
C ALA A 15 -3.02 12.39 -0.02
N LEU A 16 -2.78 11.72 -1.16
CA LEU A 16 -3.77 11.60 -2.22
C LEU A 16 -5.02 10.84 -1.75
N SER A 17 -4.83 9.73 -1.07
CA SER A 17 -5.90 8.92 -0.49
C SER A 17 -6.74 9.71 0.52
N LEU A 18 -6.08 10.48 1.38
CA LEU A 18 -6.73 11.37 2.34
C LEU A 18 -7.56 12.46 1.63
N GLY A 19 -6.99 13.10 0.61
CA GLY A 19 -7.70 14.11 -0.18
C GLY A 19 -8.92 13.52 -0.90
N ALA A 20 -8.81 12.34 -1.48
CA ALA A 20 -9.91 11.63 -2.12
C ALA A 20 -11.00 11.24 -1.10
N ALA A 21 -10.62 10.71 0.05
CA ALA A 21 -11.55 10.35 1.12
C ALA A 21 -12.35 11.54 1.61
N PHE A 22 -11.67 12.64 1.90
CA PHE A 22 -12.32 13.86 2.36
C PHE A 22 -13.18 14.49 1.27
N GLY A 23 -12.71 14.57 0.04
CA GLY A 23 -13.48 15.08 -1.10
C GLY A 23 -14.76 14.28 -1.35
N LEU A 24 -14.67 12.93 -1.34
CA LEU A 24 -15.85 12.06 -1.47
C LEU A 24 -16.81 12.22 -0.29
N SER A 25 -16.29 12.38 0.92
CA SER A 25 -17.11 12.62 2.11
C SER A 25 -17.86 13.94 2.03
N VAL A 26 -17.20 15.00 1.58
CA VAL A 26 -17.84 16.31 1.33
C VAL A 26 -18.96 16.18 0.29
N LEU A 27 -18.71 15.49 -0.82
CA LEU A 27 -19.72 15.24 -1.85
C LEU A 27 -20.94 14.51 -1.29
N ILE A 28 -20.73 13.46 -0.52
CA ILE A 28 -21.83 12.65 0.04
C ILE A 28 -22.60 13.43 1.10
N TRP A 29 -21.92 13.96 2.09
CA TRP A 29 -22.59 14.59 3.23
C TRP A 29 -23.13 15.98 2.92
N GLN A 30 -22.37 16.85 2.25
CA GLN A 30 -22.78 18.21 1.99
C GLN A 30 -23.64 18.35 0.73
N ASN A 31 -23.27 17.68 -0.38
CA ASN A 31 -23.95 17.86 -1.64
C ASN A 31 -25.16 16.92 -1.83
N ILE A 32 -25.06 15.66 -1.36
CA ILE A 32 -26.14 14.68 -1.53
C ILE A 32 -27.10 14.73 -0.35
N LEU A 33 -26.58 14.69 0.88
CA LEU A 33 -27.40 14.66 2.10
C LEU A 33 -27.75 16.06 2.65
N GLY A 34 -27.05 17.11 2.19
CA GLY A 34 -27.25 18.48 2.65
C GLY A 34 -26.89 18.72 4.12
N ILE A 35 -26.02 17.88 4.68
CA ILE A 35 -25.58 17.93 6.08
C ILE A 35 -24.14 18.42 6.14
N GLU A 36 -23.89 19.48 6.89
CA GLU A 36 -22.55 20.00 7.09
C GLU A 36 -21.65 19.00 7.80
N LEU A 37 -20.40 18.88 7.32
CA LEU A 37 -19.38 18.08 7.96
C LEU A 37 -18.87 18.75 9.23
N HIS A 38 -18.84 18.00 10.30
CA HIS A 38 -18.26 18.47 11.56
C HIS A 38 -16.74 18.58 11.44
N TRP A 39 -16.13 19.63 12.00
CA TRP A 39 -14.68 19.86 11.93
C TRP A 39 -13.84 18.67 12.44
N LEU A 40 -14.37 17.91 13.41
CA LEU A 40 -13.75 16.73 13.99
C LEU A 40 -13.51 15.63 12.95
N VAL A 41 -14.33 15.56 11.90
CA VAL A 41 -14.22 14.56 10.82
C VAL A 41 -12.88 14.70 10.12
N LEU A 42 -12.47 15.93 9.81
CA LEU A 42 -11.17 16.17 9.18
C LEU A 42 -10.03 15.74 10.09
N ALA A 43 -10.03 16.17 11.35
CA ALA A 43 -8.98 15.86 12.30
C ALA A 43 -8.81 14.35 12.52
N MET A 44 -9.93 13.64 12.77
CA MET A 44 -9.90 12.19 12.99
C MET A 44 -9.51 11.41 11.72
N SER A 45 -10.02 11.83 10.56
CA SER A 45 -9.67 11.19 9.29
C SER A 45 -8.18 11.33 8.96
N VAL A 46 -7.61 12.52 9.19
CA VAL A 46 -6.16 12.74 8.99
C VAL A 46 -5.34 11.80 9.87
N ILE A 47 -5.64 11.75 11.17
CA ILE A 47 -4.89 10.93 12.10
C ILE A 47 -4.98 9.45 11.73
N ILE A 48 -6.19 8.94 11.52
CA ILE A 48 -6.41 7.50 11.31
C ILE A 48 -5.94 7.06 9.94
N LEU A 49 -6.28 7.79 8.87
CA LEU A 49 -5.87 7.43 7.53
C LEU A 49 -4.36 7.57 7.32
N LEU A 50 -3.73 8.56 7.95
CA LEU A 50 -2.28 8.70 7.89
C LEU A 50 -1.59 7.56 8.63
N ALA A 51 -2.02 7.22 9.83
CA ALA A 51 -1.45 6.13 10.61
C ALA A 51 -1.61 4.78 9.90
N VAL A 52 -2.83 4.40 9.58
CA VAL A 52 -3.16 3.10 8.95
C VAL A 52 -2.61 3.02 7.52
N GLY A 53 -2.76 4.09 6.73
CA GLY A 53 -2.29 4.12 5.35
C GLY A 53 -0.77 4.01 5.25
N SER A 54 -0.03 4.71 6.11
CA SER A 54 1.43 4.66 6.11
C SER A 54 1.95 3.28 6.53
N ASP A 55 1.38 2.67 7.55
CA ASP A 55 1.83 1.38 8.08
C ASP A 55 1.67 0.26 7.05
N TYR A 56 0.51 0.18 6.41
CA TYR A 56 0.26 -0.83 5.38
C TYR A 56 1.09 -0.61 4.11
N ASN A 57 1.28 0.64 3.69
CA ASN A 57 2.14 0.94 2.54
C ASN A 57 3.61 0.65 2.84
N LEU A 58 4.06 0.93 4.07
CA LEU A 58 5.41 0.58 4.51
C LEU A 58 5.63 -0.94 4.51
N LEU A 59 4.64 -1.71 4.99
CA LEU A 59 4.70 -3.17 4.96
C LEU A 59 4.83 -3.70 3.54
N LEU A 60 4.02 -3.21 2.60
CA LEU A 60 4.05 -3.63 1.21
C LEU A 60 5.39 -3.30 0.53
N VAL A 61 5.88 -2.07 0.70
CA VAL A 61 7.17 -1.63 0.13
C VAL A 61 8.35 -2.37 0.78
N SER A 62 8.27 -2.66 2.08
CA SER A 62 9.26 -3.48 2.77
C SER A 62 9.33 -4.89 2.17
N ARG A 63 8.17 -5.50 1.90
CA ARG A 63 8.10 -6.81 1.27
C ARG A 63 8.59 -6.80 -0.17
N MET A 64 8.26 -5.77 -0.95
CA MET A 64 8.83 -5.57 -2.29
C MET A 64 10.36 -5.53 -2.23
N LYS A 65 10.93 -4.89 -1.22
CA LYS A 65 12.38 -4.80 -1.03
C LYS A 65 13.02 -6.15 -0.75
N GLU A 66 12.40 -6.99 0.07
CA GLU A 66 12.89 -8.34 0.37
C GLU A 66 12.97 -9.21 -0.89
N GLU A 67 12.00 -9.05 -1.80
CA GLU A 67 11.91 -9.83 -3.04
C GLU A 67 12.76 -9.26 -4.20
N LEU A 68 13.48 -8.14 -4.01
CA LEU A 68 14.31 -7.53 -5.06
C LEU A 68 15.44 -8.45 -5.57
N GLY A 69 15.85 -9.45 -4.79
CA GLY A 69 16.82 -10.44 -5.21
C GLY A 69 16.40 -11.24 -6.45
N ALA A 70 15.11 -11.39 -6.70
CA ALA A 70 14.54 -12.05 -7.88
C ALA A 70 14.43 -11.12 -9.12
N GLY A 71 14.82 -9.84 -8.98
CA GLY A 71 14.64 -8.78 -9.99
C GLY A 71 13.45 -7.88 -9.64
N ILE A 72 13.49 -6.61 -10.14
CA ILE A 72 12.52 -5.58 -9.73
C ILE A 72 11.09 -6.00 -10.02
N ASN A 73 10.75 -6.35 -11.27
CA ASN A 73 9.37 -6.68 -11.64
C ASN A 73 8.90 -7.98 -10.99
N THR A 74 9.74 -9.00 -10.96
CA THR A 74 9.43 -10.29 -10.31
C THR A 74 9.25 -10.10 -8.80
N GLY A 75 10.07 -9.25 -8.17
CA GLY A 75 9.95 -8.91 -6.76
C GLY A 75 8.62 -8.22 -6.43
N ILE A 76 8.20 -7.26 -7.26
CA ILE A 76 6.89 -6.60 -7.11
C ILE A 76 5.75 -7.63 -7.20
N ILE A 77 5.75 -8.48 -8.23
CA ILE A 77 4.71 -9.50 -8.44
C ILE A 77 4.64 -10.48 -7.25
N ARG A 78 5.79 -10.95 -6.77
CA ARG A 78 5.86 -11.87 -5.62
C ARG A 78 5.39 -11.20 -4.32
N ALA A 79 5.80 -9.98 -4.08
CA ALA A 79 5.36 -9.22 -2.92
C ALA A 79 3.83 -9.00 -2.93
N MET A 80 3.26 -8.66 -4.08
CA MET A 80 1.81 -8.52 -4.24
C MET A 80 1.08 -9.84 -4.08
N GLY A 81 1.59 -10.94 -4.62
CA GLY A 81 1.00 -12.27 -4.50
C GLY A 81 0.99 -12.81 -3.07
N GLY A 82 2.08 -12.58 -2.32
CA GLY A 82 2.22 -13.06 -0.94
C GLY A 82 1.53 -12.16 0.08
N THR A 83 1.93 -10.90 0.13
CA THR A 83 1.49 -9.96 1.17
C THR A 83 0.23 -9.19 0.76
N GLY A 84 0.03 -8.95 -0.55
CA GLY A 84 -1.07 -8.13 -1.04
C GLY A 84 -2.44 -8.65 -0.62
N LYS A 85 -2.67 -9.96 -0.68
CA LYS A 85 -3.95 -10.57 -0.25
C LYS A 85 -4.26 -10.30 1.21
N VAL A 86 -3.29 -10.49 2.10
CA VAL A 86 -3.46 -10.27 3.54
C VAL A 86 -3.72 -8.80 3.85
N VAL A 87 -2.94 -7.92 3.25
CA VAL A 87 -3.08 -6.47 3.45
C VAL A 87 -4.40 -5.95 2.88
N THR A 88 -4.83 -6.46 1.72
CA THR A 88 -6.11 -6.09 1.12
C THR A 88 -7.29 -6.58 1.95
N SER A 89 -7.28 -7.83 2.42
CA SER A 89 -8.36 -8.35 3.27
C SER A 89 -8.46 -7.60 4.59
N ALA A 90 -7.34 -7.32 5.25
CA ALA A 90 -7.30 -6.53 6.48
C ALA A 90 -7.83 -5.10 6.26
N GLY A 91 -7.42 -4.45 5.17
CA GLY A 91 -7.90 -3.12 4.79
C GLY A 91 -9.40 -3.09 4.51
N LEU A 92 -9.93 -4.10 3.83
CA LEU A 92 -11.37 -4.22 3.57
C LEU A 92 -12.17 -4.46 4.85
N VAL A 93 -11.74 -5.37 5.71
CA VAL A 93 -12.41 -5.61 7.00
C VAL A 93 -12.44 -4.33 7.82
N PHE A 94 -11.34 -3.60 7.91
CA PHE A 94 -11.29 -2.36 8.66
C PHE A 94 -12.17 -1.27 8.02
N ALA A 95 -12.17 -1.15 6.69
CA ALA A 95 -13.02 -0.22 5.97
C ALA A 95 -14.51 -0.48 6.24
N PHE A 96 -14.96 -1.73 6.14
CA PHE A 96 -16.35 -2.09 6.44
C PHE A 96 -16.71 -1.90 7.90
N THR A 97 -15.80 -2.16 8.83
CA THR A 97 -15.98 -1.87 10.25
C THR A 97 -16.19 -0.38 10.49
N MET A 98 -15.41 0.48 9.85
CA MET A 98 -15.60 1.93 9.95
C MET A 98 -16.90 2.39 9.28
N LEU A 99 -17.26 1.84 8.13
CA LEU A 99 -18.51 2.13 7.44
C LEU A 99 -19.74 1.75 8.28
N SER A 100 -19.67 0.71 9.09
CA SER A 100 -20.78 0.30 9.95
C SER A 100 -21.15 1.37 10.99
N MET A 101 -20.23 2.30 11.30
CA MET A 101 -20.51 3.42 12.20
C MET A 101 -21.54 4.43 11.64
N VAL A 102 -21.84 4.35 10.34
CA VAL A 102 -22.90 5.17 9.72
C VAL A 102 -24.28 4.91 10.33
N VAL A 103 -24.50 3.70 10.84
CA VAL A 103 -25.77 3.32 11.48
C VAL A 103 -25.92 3.94 12.89
N SER A 104 -24.88 4.60 13.41
CA SER A 104 -24.93 5.26 14.71
C SER A 104 -25.89 6.44 14.73
N ASP A 105 -26.66 6.60 15.81
CA ASP A 105 -27.52 7.77 16.05
C ASP A 105 -26.73 9.09 16.17
N LEU A 106 -25.43 9.01 16.44
CA LEU A 106 -24.54 10.17 16.52
C LEU A 106 -23.99 10.52 15.15
N ARG A 107 -24.50 11.62 14.55
CA ARG A 107 -24.10 12.08 13.21
C ARG A 107 -22.59 12.22 13.04
N VAL A 108 -21.89 12.75 14.04
CA VAL A 108 -20.44 12.94 13.98
C VAL A 108 -19.71 11.60 13.84
N ILE A 109 -20.14 10.57 14.57
CA ILE A 109 -19.58 9.22 14.49
C ILE A 109 -19.83 8.62 13.11
N GLY A 110 -21.04 8.76 12.58
CA GLY A 110 -21.37 8.33 11.22
C GLY A 110 -20.52 9.03 10.15
N GLN A 111 -20.32 10.35 10.28
CA GLN A 111 -19.47 11.12 9.38
C GLN A 111 -18.00 10.69 9.46
N VAL A 112 -17.44 10.53 10.65
CA VAL A 112 -16.07 10.06 10.87
C VAL A 112 -15.88 8.64 10.29
N GLY A 113 -16.77 7.72 10.65
CA GLY A 113 -16.70 6.32 10.21
C GLY A 113 -16.81 6.17 8.69
N SER A 114 -17.76 6.88 8.05
CA SER A 114 -17.92 6.85 6.60
C SER A 114 -16.71 7.45 5.88
N THR A 115 -16.18 8.57 6.34
CA THR A 115 -15.01 9.22 5.73
C THR A 115 -13.78 8.31 5.81
N ILE A 116 -13.52 7.72 6.97
CA ILE A 116 -12.41 6.79 7.15
C ILE A 116 -12.63 5.52 6.32
N GLY A 117 -13.84 4.96 6.34
CA GLY A 117 -14.17 3.75 5.59
C GLY A 117 -13.98 3.93 4.08
N ILE A 118 -14.49 5.03 3.51
CA ILE A 118 -14.31 5.38 2.10
C ILE A 118 -12.82 5.58 1.79
N GLY A 119 -12.09 6.28 2.65
CA GLY A 119 -10.66 6.49 2.50
C GLY A 119 -9.86 5.20 2.48
N LEU A 120 -10.17 4.27 3.38
CA LEU A 120 -9.54 2.95 3.43
C LEU A 120 -9.88 2.08 2.21
N LEU A 121 -11.12 2.14 1.71
CA LEU A 121 -11.50 1.47 0.47
C LEU A 121 -10.71 2.02 -0.71
N PHE A 122 -10.64 3.33 -0.83
CA PHE A 122 -9.87 3.97 -1.89
C PHE A 122 -8.38 3.65 -1.79
N ASP A 123 -7.80 3.74 -0.61
CA ASP A 123 -6.40 3.39 -0.36
C ASP A 123 -6.13 1.92 -0.71
N THR A 124 -6.98 1.00 -0.26
CA THR A 124 -6.78 -0.44 -0.43
C THR A 124 -6.97 -0.86 -1.88
N LEU A 125 -8.03 -0.41 -2.56
CA LEU A 125 -8.39 -0.86 -3.90
C LEU A 125 -7.67 -0.09 -5.00
N VAL A 126 -7.45 1.20 -4.85
CA VAL A 126 -6.85 2.05 -5.89
C VAL A 126 -5.36 2.26 -5.62
N VAL A 127 -5.04 2.86 -4.49
CA VAL A 127 -3.65 3.27 -4.21
C VAL A 127 -2.74 2.06 -4.07
N ARG A 128 -3.12 1.11 -3.24
CA ARG A 128 -2.29 -0.04 -2.91
C ARG A 128 -2.30 -1.12 -3.97
N ALA A 129 -3.47 -1.44 -4.53
CA ALA A 129 -3.60 -2.49 -5.53
C ALA A 129 -3.01 -2.09 -6.90
N PHE A 130 -3.10 -0.81 -7.28
CA PHE A 130 -2.68 -0.32 -8.60
C PHE A 130 -1.58 0.72 -8.54
N MET A 131 -1.75 1.82 -7.80
CA MET A 131 -0.82 2.95 -7.87
C MET A 131 0.57 2.60 -7.33
N THR A 132 0.65 2.02 -6.15
CA THR A 132 1.94 1.71 -5.51
C THR A 132 2.79 0.75 -6.35
N PRO A 133 2.28 -0.40 -6.83
CA PRO A 133 3.06 -1.29 -7.70
C PRO A 133 3.34 -0.68 -9.07
N ALA A 134 2.41 0.10 -9.64
CA ALA A 134 2.63 0.77 -10.92
C ALA A 134 3.74 1.82 -10.83
N ILE A 135 3.74 2.67 -9.80
CA ILE A 135 4.80 3.66 -9.56
C ILE A 135 6.14 2.97 -9.30
N ALA A 136 6.16 1.89 -8.51
CA ALA A 136 7.38 1.12 -8.26
C ALA A 136 7.93 0.49 -9.54
N ALA A 137 7.08 -0.02 -10.43
CA ALA A 137 7.46 -0.58 -11.73
C ALA A 137 7.97 0.49 -12.70
N LEU A 138 7.28 1.64 -12.80
CA LEU A 138 7.65 2.75 -13.68
C LEU A 138 8.98 3.40 -13.27
N LEU A 139 9.15 3.68 -12.00
CA LEU A 139 10.39 4.26 -11.47
C LEU A 139 11.53 3.23 -11.45
N GLY A 140 11.23 1.95 -11.37
CA GLY A 140 12.20 0.86 -11.38
C GLY A 140 13.30 1.06 -10.33
N ARG A 141 14.55 1.20 -10.78
CA ARG A 141 15.69 1.42 -9.86
C ARG A 141 15.64 2.78 -9.14
N TRP A 142 15.04 3.80 -9.73
CA TRP A 142 14.92 5.13 -9.14
C TRP A 142 14.03 5.12 -7.89
N PHE A 143 13.04 4.24 -7.86
CA PHE A 143 12.19 4.04 -6.68
C PHE A 143 13.02 3.73 -5.42
N TRP A 144 14.15 3.02 -5.60
CA TRP A 144 15.03 2.60 -4.51
C TRP A 144 16.22 3.52 -4.26
N TRP A 145 16.32 4.65 -4.96
CA TRP A 145 17.42 5.59 -4.77
C TRP A 145 17.49 6.07 -3.30
N PRO A 146 18.70 6.15 -2.65
CA PRO A 146 20.05 6.01 -3.20
C PRO A 146 20.63 4.57 -3.19
N GLN A 147 19.82 3.53 -3.01
CA GLN A 147 20.30 2.15 -3.01
C GLN A 147 20.62 1.65 -4.42
N ARG A 148 21.76 0.96 -4.57
CA ARG A 148 22.13 0.32 -5.84
C ARG A 148 21.53 -1.07 -5.90
N ILE A 149 20.53 -1.28 -6.77
CA ILE A 149 19.87 -2.56 -6.97
C ILE A 149 20.28 -3.14 -8.32
N ARG A 150 20.64 -4.42 -8.34
CA ARG A 150 20.92 -5.17 -9.57
C ARG A 150 19.62 -5.40 -10.34
N ARG A 151 19.62 -5.15 -11.66
CA ARG A 151 18.47 -5.37 -12.54
C ARG A 151 18.18 -6.84 -12.83
N ARG A 152 19.18 -7.71 -12.69
CA ARG A 152 19.05 -9.15 -12.95
C ARG A 152 19.21 -9.93 -11.65
N PRO A 153 18.43 -11.01 -11.48
CA PRO A 153 18.66 -11.91 -10.38
C PRO A 153 20.14 -12.34 -10.43
N ALA A 154 20.78 -12.45 -9.27
CA ALA A 154 22.06 -13.13 -9.21
C ALA A 154 21.82 -14.51 -9.83
N ILE A 155 22.57 -14.87 -10.85
CA ILE A 155 22.63 -16.24 -11.32
C ILE A 155 23.14 -17.02 -10.11
N THR A 156 22.20 -17.53 -9.33
CA THR A 156 22.51 -18.40 -8.21
C THR A 156 23.16 -19.60 -8.86
N SER A 157 24.45 -19.70 -8.68
CA SER A 157 25.29 -20.70 -9.27
C SER A 157 24.60 -22.07 -9.16
N GLN A 158 24.11 -22.59 -10.25
CA GLN A 158 23.96 -24.03 -10.43
C GLN A 158 25.37 -24.70 -10.41
N ALA A 159 26.42 -23.88 -10.40
CA ALA A 159 27.81 -24.29 -10.30
C ALA A 159 28.14 -25.30 -9.18
N PRO A 160 27.59 -25.26 -7.96
CA PRO A 160 27.83 -26.29 -6.98
C PRO A 160 27.20 -27.64 -7.35
N ALA A 161 26.03 -27.66 -7.95
CA ALA A 161 25.34 -28.89 -8.32
C ALA A 161 25.99 -29.55 -9.55
N GLU A 162 26.29 -28.76 -10.58
CA GLU A 162 27.02 -29.26 -11.77
C GLU A 162 28.44 -29.71 -11.43
N ARG A 163 29.14 -28.99 -10.56
CA ARG A 163 30.47 -29.38 -10.11
C ARG A 163 30.45 -30.68 -9.31
N ARG A 164 29.45 -30.87 -8.43
CA ARG A 164 29.27 -32.15 -7.71
C ARG A 164 28.91 -33.27 -8.65
N MET A 165 28.09 -33.02 -9.65
CA MET A 165 27.69 -34.04 -10.64
C MET A 165 28.88 -34.47 -11.51
N ARG A 166 29.75 -33.55 -11.94
CA ARG A 166 30.99 -33.88 -12.67
C ARG A 166 31.94 -34.71 -11.81
N VAL A 167 32.14 -34.34 -10.54
CA VAL A 167 33.02 -35.12 -9.65
C VAL A 167 32.51 -36.54 -9.43
N LEU A 168 31.18 -36.75 -9.45
CA LEU A 168 30.57 -38.09 -9.32
C LEU A 168 30.60 -38.88 -10.62
N LEU A 169 30.71 -38.22 -11.79
CA LEU A 169 30.83 -38.90 -13.08
C LEU A 169 32.29 -39.24 -13.44
N ASP A 170 33.24 -38.54 -12.83
CA ASP A 170 34.67 -38.74 -13.04
C ASP A 170 35.30 -39.71 -12.00
N ALA A 171 34.50 -40.21 -11.03
CA ALA A 171 34.89 -41.19 -10.01
C ALA A 171 34.34 -42.59 -10.33
#